data_e915f5abf94362f13f7f8fc7fb74eeff
#
_entry.id   e915f5abf94362f13f7f8fc7fb74eeff
#
_cell.length_a   1.000
_cell.length_b   1.000
_cell.length_c   1.000
_cell.angle_alpha   90.00
_cell.angle_beta   90.00
_cell.angle_gamma   90.00
#
_symmetry.space_group_name_H-M   'P 1'
#
loop_
_entity.id
_entity.type
_entity.pdbx_description
1 polymer ?
#
loop_
_entity_poly.entity_id
_entity_poly.type
_entity_poly.pdbx_seq_one_letter_code
_entity_poly.pdbx_strand_id
1 'polypeptide(L)'
;AVANLATLSEYCLPYVKVGGMFIPYKSGEIDEEVKGSKKAVKVLGGEIEDVVKFELPGTDIGRSFVKIHKVKNTAKKYPRKAGMPSREPIV
;
A
#
# COMPACT_ATOMS: atom_id res chain seq x y z
N ALA A 1 -5.51 9.53 11.82
CA ALA A 1 -5.92 9.12 10.49
C ALA A 1 -4.73 8.63 9.71
N VAL A 2 -4.97 7.63 8.93
CA VAL A 2 -3.93 6.96 8.17
C VAL A 2 -4.18 7.25 6.71
N ALA A 3 -3.12 7.46 5.94
CA ALA A 3 -3.25 7.63 4.51
C ALA A 3 -3.86 6.36 3.92
N ASN A 4 -4.62 6.50 2.83
CA ASN A 4 -5.13 5.31 2.17
C ASN A 4 -3.97 4.55 1.52
N LEU A 5 -4.23 3.30 1.15
CA LEU A 5 -3.18 2.41 0.68
C LEU A 5 -2.50 2.92 -0.61
N ALA A 6 -3.24 3.52 -1.52
CA ALA A 6 -2.66 4.06 -2.74
C ALA A 6 -1.66 5.19 -2.43
N THR A 7 -2.04 6.11 -1.54
CA THR A 7 -1.18 7.20 -1.12
C THR A 7 0.06 6.69 -0.40
N LEU A 8 -0.15 5.78 0.54
CA LEU A 8 0.95 5.20 1.32
C LEU A 8 1.93 4.46 0.42
N SER A 9 1.40 3.72 -0.55
CA SER A 9 2.24 2.99 -1.51
C SER A 9 3.10 3.94 -2.33
N GLU A 10 2.55 5.09 -2.74
CA GLU A 10 3.32 6.06 -3.52
C GLU A 10 4.48 6.64 -2.70
N TYR A 11 4.30 6.82 -1.40
CA TYR A 11 5.37 7.33 -0.56
C TYR A 11 6.43 6.28 -0.24
N CYS A 12 6.05 5.01 -0.20
CA CYS A 12 6.95 3.96 0.29
C CYS A 12 7.53 3.06 -0.79
N LEU A 13 6.74 2.62 -1.75
CA LEU A 13 7.23 1.69 -2.78
C LEU A 13 8.42 2.19 -3.59
N PRO A 14 8.53 3.48 -3.94
CA PRO A 14 9.70 3.93 -4.68
C PRO A 14 11.03 3.65 -3.98
N TYR A 15 11.00 3.52 -2.66
CA TYR A 15 12.22 3.29 -1.88
C TYR A 15 12.47 1.81 -1.58
N VAL A 16 11.55 0.93 -1.97
CA VAL A 16 11.73 -0.51 -1.79
C VAL A 16 12.53 -1.04 -2.98
N LYS A 17 13.59 -1.78 -2.71
CA LYS A 17 14.37 -2.37 -3.80
C LYS A 17 13.61 -3.51 -4.45
N VAL A 18 13.89 -3.77 -5.72
CA VAL A 18 13.28 -4.90 -6.44
C VAL A 18 13.62 -6.19 -5.71
N GLY A 19 12.62 -7.02 -5.50
CA GLY A 19 12.74 -8.23 -4.69
C GLY A 19 12.39 -8.03 -3.23
N GLY A 20 12.26 -6.77 -2.78
CA GLY A 20 11.88 -6.47 -1.40
C GLY A 20 10.37 -6.47 -1.22
N MET A 21 9.94 -6.24 0.00
CA MET A 21 8.53 -6.24 0.39
C MET A 21 8.18 -4.94 1.09
N PHE A 22 6.95 -4.49 0.89
CA PHE A 22 6.36 -3.40 1.65
C PHE A 22 5.12 -3.97 2.33
N ILE A 23 5.08 -3.89 3.65
CA ILE A 23 4.01 -4.54 4.43
C ILE A 23 3.34 -3.52 5.34
N PRO A 24 2.41 -2.71 4.81
CA PRO A 24 1.70 -1.74 5.65
C PRO A 24 0.66 -2.43 6.52
N TYR A 25 0.51 -1.93 7.74
CA TYR A 25 -0.55 -2.36 8.65
C TYR A 25 -1.74 -1.45 8.51
N LYS A 26 -2.93 -2.05 8.54
CA LYS A 26 -4.17 -1.31 8.45
C LYS A 26 -5.14 -1.85 9.50
N SER A 27 -6.09 -1.04 9.93
CA SER A 27 -7.10 -1.47 10.87
C SER A 27 -8.46 -1.49 10.19
N GLY A 28 -9.34 -2.37 10.67
CA GLY A 28 -10.68 -2.49 10.16
C GLY A 28 -10.77 -3.19 8.81
N GLU A 29 -11.84 -2.93 8.10
CA GLU A 29 -12.10 -3.55 6.81
C GLU A 29 -11.34 -2.81 5.71
N ILE A 30 -10.53 -3.53 4.96
CA ILE A 30 -9.67 -2.92 3.95
C ILE A 30 -9.90 -3.42 2.53
N ASP A 31 -10.89 -4.29 2.32
CA ASP A 31 -11.11 -4.89 1.00
C ASP A 31 -11.31 -3.83 -0.09
N GLU A 32 -12.11 -2.81 0.19
CA GLU A 32 -12.34 -1.72 -0.75
C GLU A 32 -11.07 -0.92 -1.00
N GLU A 33 -10.32 -0.65 0.04
CA GLU A 33 -9.07 0.10 -0.07
C GLU A 33 -8.03 -0.68 -0.89
N VAL A 34 -7.90 -1.97 -0.65
CA VAL A 34 -7.00 -2.84 -1.41
C VAL A 34 -7.41 -2.86 -2.87
N LYS A 35 -8.70 -3.04 -3.13
CA LYS A 35 -9.22 -3.09 -4.50
C LYS A 35 -8.93 -1.79 -5.24
N GLY A 36 -9.13 -0.65 -4.57
CA GLY A 36 -8.89 0.66 -5.17
C GLY A 36 -7.41 1.00 -5.35
N SER A 37 -6.52 0.29 -4.67
CA SER A 37 -5.09 0.58 -4.73
C SER A 37 -4.31 -0.32 -5.69
N LYS A 38 -4.94 -1.32 -6.27
CA LYS A 38 -4.23 -2.27 -7.14
C LYS A 38 -3.50 -1.59 -8.29
N LYS A 39 -4.16 -0.63 -8.92
CA LYS A 39 -3.56 0.11 -10.04
C LYS A 39 -2.35 0.91 -9.57
N ALA A 40 -2.48 1.59 -8.44
CA ALA A 40 -1.39 2.38 -7.88
C ALA A 40 -0.17 1.51 -7.59
N VAL A 41 -0.39 0.37 -6.94
CA VAL A 41 0.68 -0.56 -6.62
C VAL A 41 1.37 -1.04 -7.88
N LYS A 42 0.60 -1.39 -8.91
CA LYS A 42 1.15 -1.85 -10.18
C LYS A 42 1.98 -0.77 -10.87
N VAL A 43 1.45 0.46 -10.91
CA VAL A 43 2.15 1.59 -11.52
C VAL A 43 3.48 1.85 -10.82
N LEU A 44 3.51 1.64 -9.50
CA LEU A 44 4.70 1.88 -8.70
C LEU A 44 5.69 0.71 -8.72
N GLY A 45 5.40 -0.32 -9.48
CA GLY A 45 6.31 -1.46 -9.63
C GLY A 45 6.10 -2.55 -8.59
N GLY A 46 4.97 -2.54 -7.90
CA GLY A 46 4.65 -3.56 -6.90
C GLY A 46 3.59 -4.53 -7.35
N GLU A 47 3.38 -5.54 -6.55
CA GLU A 47 2.32 -6.52 -6.76
C GLU A 47 1.79 -6.93 -5.39
N ILE A 48 0.48 -6.88 -5.21
CA ILE A 48 -0.13 -7.30 -3.95
C ILE A 48 -0.09 -8.82 -3.92
N GLU A 49 0.72 -9.37 -3.02
CA GLU A 49 0.91 -10.81 -2.91
C GLU A 49 -0.16 -11.43 -2.04
N ASP A 50 -0.48 -10.79 -0.91
CA ASP A 50 -1.42 -11.35 0.05
C ASP A 50 -1.98 -10.26 0.96
N VAL A 51 -3.14 -10.52 1.53
CA VAL A 51 -3.76 -9.67 2.55
C VAL A 51 -4.06 -10.57 3.73
N VAL A 52 -3.40 -10.33 4.85
CA VAL A 52 -3.58 -11.12 6.05
C VAL A 52 -4.44 -10.36 7.05
N LYS A 53 -5.55 -10.97 7.44
CA LYS A 53 -6.49 -10.38 8.40
C LYS A 53 -6.38 -11.15 9.72
N PHE A 54 -6.39 -10.44 10.83
CA PHE A 54 -6.36 -11.06 12.14
C PHE A 54 -7.02 -10.14 13.17
N GLU A 55 -7.37 -10.71 14.32
CA GLU A 55 -7.91 -9.95 15.44
C GLU A 55 -6.90 -9.99 16.58
N LEU A 56 -6.78 -8.86 17.29
CA LEU A 56 -5.90 -8.81 18.44
C LEU A 56 -6.50 -9.68 19.55
N PRO A 57 -5.70 -10.54 20.19
CA PRO A 57 -6.21 -11.40 21.26
C PRO A 57 -6.91 -10.61 22.35
N GLY A 58 -8.09 -11.07 22.76
CA GLY A 58 -8.87 -10.45 23.80
C GLY A 58 -9.62 -9.20 23.40
N THR A 59 -9.67 -8.87 22.11
CA THR A 59 -10.40 -7.70 21.60
C THR A 59 -11.19 -8.07 20.36
N ASP A 60 -12.12 -7.17 19.99
CA ASP A 60 -12.86 -7.31 18.75
C ASP A 60 -12.24 -6.42 17.66
N ILE A 61 -11.02 -5.93 17.87
CA ILE A 61 -10.37 -5.02 16.95
C ILE A 61 -9.71 -5.81 15.83
N GLY A 62 -10.27 -5.66 14.62
CA GLY A 62 -9.67 -6.27 13.43
C GLY A 62 -8.43 -5.51 12.99
N ARG A 63 -7.44 -6.24 12.55
CA ARG A 63 -6.19 -5.71 11.98
C ARG A 63 -5.88 -6.46 10.72
N SER A 64 -5.16 -5.81 9.81
CA SER A 64 -4.70 -6.47 8.60
C SER A 64 -3.33 -5.95 8.22
N PHE A 65 -2.59 -6.74 7.49
CA PHE A 65 -1.45 -6.23 6.77
C PHE A 65 -1.49 -6.73 5.33
N VAL A 66 -0.97 -5.90 4.45
CA VAL A 66 -0.95 -6.18 3.02
C VAL A 66 0.49 -6.46 2.63
N LYS A 67 0.73 -7.61 2.01
CA LYS A 67 2.07 -7.95 1.53
C LYS A 67 2.20 -7.50 0.08
N ILE A 68 3.03 -6.50 -0.15
CA ILE A 68 3.26 -5.96 -1.48
C ILE A 68 4.70 -6.26 -1.88
N HIS A 69 4.87 -7.03 -2.93
CA HIS A 69 6.18 -7.42 -3.44
C HIS A 69 6.63 -6.42 -4.49
N LYS A 70 7.86 -5.92 -4.36
CA LYS A 70 8.43 -5.02 -5.35
C LYS A 70 8.98 -5.84 -6.50
N VAL A 71 8.31 -5.81 -7.65
CA VAL A 71 8.68 -6.68 -8.78
C VAL A 71 9.47 -5.97 -9.87
N LYS A 72 9.40 -4.64 -9.91
CA LYS A 72 10.18 -3.85 -10.89
C LYS A 72 10.45 -2.46 -10.33
N ASN A 73 11.40 -1.76 -10.93
CA ASN A 73 11.75 -0.42 -10.49
C ASN A 73 10.60 0.55 -10.69
N THR A 74 10.45 1.47 -9.75
CA THR A 74 9.47 2.54 -9.84
C THR A 74 10.00 3.64 -10.74
N ALA A 75 9.14 4.20 -11.59
CA ALA A 75 9.53 5.31 -12.45
C ALA A 75 10.01 6.51 -11.62
N LYS A 76 10.95 7.27 -12.15
CA LYS A 76 11.57 8.39 -11.44
C LYS A 76 10.60 9.51 -11.07
N LYS A 77 9.46 9.59 -11.74
CA LYS A 77 8.45 10.59 -11.42
C LYS A 77 7.76 10.35 -10.08
N TYR A 78 7.96 9.20 -9.48
CA TYR A 78 7.36 8.88 -8.18
C TYR A 78 8.44 8.83 -7.09
N PRO A 79 8.13 9.23 -5.85
CA PRO A 79 6.85 9.81 -5.45
C PRO A 79 6.68 11.21 -6.04
N ARG A 80 5.45 11.59 -6.30
CA ARG A 80 5.17 12.93 -6.78
C ARG A 80 5.43 13.94 -5.67
N LYS A 81 5.38 15.23 -6.02
CA LYS A 81 5.60 16.32 -5.07
C LYS A 81 4.77 16.12 -3.80
N ALA A 82 5.32 16.52 -2.67
CA ALA A 82 4.65 16.41 -1.38
C ALA A 82 3.22 16.95 -1.43
N GLY A 83 2.27 16.18 -0.90
CA GLY A 83 0.86 16.54 -0.90
C GLY A 83 0.09 16.01 -2.10
N MET A 84 0.74 15.78 -3.23
CA MET A 84 0.05 15.27 -4.43
C MET A 84 -0.52 13.87 -4.25
N PRO A 85 0.21 12.92 -3.62
CA PRO A 85 -0.36 11.58 -3.45
C PRO A 85 -1.66 11.57 -2.64
N SER A 86 -1.79 12.46 -1.67
CA SER A 86 -3.02 12.56 -0.88
C SER A 86 -4.10 13.31 -1.62
N ARG A 87 -3.73 14.35 -2.36
CA ARG A 87 -4.68 15.18 -3.09
C ARG A 87 -5.24 14.47 -4.32
N GLU A 88 -4.38 13.78 -5.04
CA GLU A 88 -4.76 13.07 -6.26
C GLU A 88 -4.15 11.67 -6.27
N PRO A 89 -4.72 10.74 -5.48
CA PRO A 89 -4.19 9.37 -5.46
C PRO A 89 -4.22 8.74 -6.85
N ILE A 90 -3.31 7.83 -7.09
CA ILE A 90 -3.31 7.05 -8.34
C ILE A 90 -4.52 6.14 -8.33
N VAL A 91 -5.39 6.27 -9.30
CA VAL A 91 -6.63 5.48 -9.41
C VAL A 91 -6.74 4.77 -10.76
#